data_88d60284b1361ceb7e1c1e4fad202854
#
_entry.id   88d60284b1361ceb7e1c1e4fad202854
#
_cell.length_a   1.000
_cell.length_b   1.000
_cell.length_c   1.000
_cell.angle_alpha   90.00
_cell.angle_beta   90.00
_cell.angle_gamma   90.00
#
_symmetry.space_group_name_H-M   'P 1'
#
loop_
_entity.id
_entity.type
_entity.pdbx_description
1 polymer ?
#
loop_
_entity_poly.entity_id
_entity_poly.type
_entity_poly.pdbx_seq_one_letter_code
_entity_poly.pdbx_strand_id
1 'polypeptide(L)'
;MIRDGKRNEKMTEMETSKDRKTLSCKPIGYIYSPYKGKADTPKNGNERPDTEAVIELIDEYKEGMADMRPREKFMVLFWFDRSDNVEMTVPFHGEGPMTGLFSIHAPARPNPIGVSTISITRIDGVKIYFTGADMFDGTPVLDIKSAGHD
;
A
#
# COMPACT_ATOMS: atom_id res chain seq x y z
N MET A 1 -17.02 0.76 18.55
CA MET A 1 -15.75 0.30 19.08
C MET A 1 -15.53 0.82 20.50
N ILE A 2 -15.17 -0.05 21.37
CA ILE A 2 -15.01 0.27 22.79
C ILE A 2 -13.62 0.83 23.05
N ARG A 3 -13.59 1.87 23.86
CA ARG A 3 -12.32 2.41 24.35
C ARG A 3 -12.36 2.43 25.86
N ASP A 4 -11.43 1.76 26.45
CA ASP A 4 -11.30 1.79 27.89
C ASP A 4 -10.26 2.85 28.32
N GLY A 5 -10.28 3.21 29.58
CA GLY A 5 -9.38 4.21 30.12
C GLY A 5 -7.91 3.79 30.06
N LYS A 6 -7.65 2.51 30.21
CA LYS A 6 -6.27 1.99 30.16
C LYS A 6 -5.62 2.18 28.78
N ARG A 7 -6.39 1.99 27.73
CA ARG A 7 -5.88 2.18 26.38
C ARG A 7 -5.56 3.64 26.12
N ASN A 8 -6.42 4.54 26.56
CA ASN A 8 -6.20 5.98 26.40
C ASN A 8 -4.99 6.46 27.19
N GLU A 9 -4.81 5.95 28.40
CA GLU A 9 -3.65 6.27 29.23
C GLU A 9 -2.36 5.85 28.55
N LYS A 10 -2.31 4.64 27.95
CA LYS A 10 -1.14 4.16 27.21
C LYS A 10 -0.83 5.04 26.03
N MET A 11 -1.83 5.47 25.27
CA MET A 11 -1.62 6.36 24.14
C MET A 11 -1.04 7.69 24.56
N THR A 12 -1.54 8.27 25.64
CA THR A 12 -1.03 9.54 26.19
C THR A 12 0.42 9.41 26.63
N GLU A 13 0.77 8.33 27.30
CA GLU A 13 2.16 8.06 27.69
C GLU A 13 3.07 7.95 26.48
N MET A 14 2.63 7.26 25.43
CA MET A 14 3.39 7.10 24.18
C MET A 14 3.60 8.43 23.47
N GLU A 15 2.59 9.30 23.46
CA GLU A 15 2.69 10.62 22.83
C GLU A 15 3.71 11.52 23.51
N THR A 16 3.83 11.43 24.83
CA THR A 16 4.78 12.25 25.59
C THR A 16 6.17 11.65 25.65
N SER A 17 6.32 10.38 25.31
CA SER A 17 7.60 9.70 25.34
C SER A 17 8.41 9.99 24.08
N LYS A 18 9.69 10.34 24.25
CA LYS A 18 10.63 10.43 23.12
C LYS A 18 11.00 9.05 22.59
N ASP A 19 10.76 8.00 23.37
CA ASP A 19 11.11 6.63 23.05
C ASP A 19 9.90 5.84 22.56
N ARG A 20 9.19 6.39 21.56
CA ARG A 20 8.09 5.66 20.94
C ARG A 20 8.59 4.36 20.33
N LYS A 21 7.88 3.28 20.63
CA LYS A 21 8.26 1.97 20.15
C LYS A 21 8.07 1.86 18.64
N THR A 22 9.02 1.22 18.00
CA THR A 22 8.90 0.85 16.60
C THR A 22 7.92 -0.32 16.49
N LEU A 23 7.02 -0.24 15.51
CA LEU A 23 6.14 -1.33 15.16
C LEU A 23 6.76 -2.12 14.02
N SER A 24 6.51 -3.41 13.99
CA SER A 24 7.00 -4.27 12.91
C SER A 24 5.86 -4.68 12.01
N CYS A 25 6.12 -4.67 10.69
CA CYS A 25 5.20 -5.20 9.69
C CYS A 25 5.89 -6.33 8.94
N LYS A 26 5.12 -7.38 8.64
CA LYS A 26 5.58 -8.49 7.81
C LYS A 26 4.93 -8.38 6.45
N PRO A 27 5.66 -8.48 5.35
CA PRO A 27 5.02 -8.58 4.05
C PRO A 27 4.15 -9.84 3.99
N ILE A 28 2.95 -9.70 3.44
CA ILE A 28 2.07 -10.84 3.20
C ILE A 28 2.26 -11.41 1.79
N GLY A 29 2.97 -10.70 0.96
CA GLY A 29 3.28 -11.10 -0.41
C GLY A 29 4.08 -10.02 -1.10
N TYR A 30 4.31 -10.22 -2.39
CA TYR A 30 5.10 -9.31 -3.21
C TYR A 30 4.41 -9.06 -4.54
N ILE A 31 4.62 -7.87 -5.08
CA ILE A 31 4.07 -7.49 -6.38
C ILE A 31 5.15 -7.71 -7.44
N TYR A 32 4.78 -8.35 -8.52
CA TYR A 32 5.61 -8.48 -9.71
C TYR A 32 4.96 -7.69 -10.83
N SER A 33 5.66 -6.72 -11.36
CA SER A 33 5.15 -5.80 -12.37
C SER A 33 6.21 -5.55 -13.44
N PRO A 34 5.83 -5.00 -14.61
CA PRO A 34 6.82 -4.63 -15.62
C PRO A 34 7.64 -3.41 -15.24
N TYR A 35 7.28 -2.70 -14.18
CA TYR A 35 7.94 -1.45 -13.81
C TYR A 35 9.13 -1.70 -12.90
N LYS A 36 10.33 -1.47 -13.45
CA LYS A 36 11.57 -1.73 -12.71
C LYS A 36 12.08 -0.51 -11.95
N GLY A 37 11.64 0.68 -12.32
CA GLY A 37 12.07 1.90 -11.68
C GLY A 37 11.19 3.09 -12.02
N LYS A 38 11.55 4.25 -11.48
CA LYS A 38 10.74 5.46 -11.58
C LYS A 38 10.49 5.93 -13.01
N ALA A 39 11.45 5.68 -13.91
CA ALA A 39 11.37 6.19 -15.28
C ALA A 39 10.25 5.57 -16.10
N ASP A 40 9.91 4.31 -15.83
CA ASP A 40 8.89 3.57 -16.58
C ASP A 40 7.60 3.33 -15.81
N THR A 41 7.52 3.81 -14.56
CA THR A 41 6.34 3.61 -13.71
C THR A 41 5.40 4.80 -13.81
N PRO A 42 4.09 4.57 -14.05
CA PRO A 42 3.13 5.66 -14.08
C PRO A 42 2.94 6.28 -12.68
N LYS A 43 2.48 7.52 -12.63
CA LYS A 43 2.19 8.20 -11.37
C LYS A 43 1.03 7.54 -10.63
N ASN A 44 0.10 6.98 -11.37
CA ASN A 44 -1.00 6.19 -10.83
C ASN A 44 -1.48 5.20 -11.90
N GLY A 45 -2.26 4.21 -11.49
CA GLY A 45 -2.73 3.16 -12.38
C GLY A 45 -3.63 3.65 -13.52
N ASN A 46 -4.22 4.85 -13.40
CA ASN A 46 -5.08 5.41 -14.45
C ASN A 46 -4.32 5.81 -15.70
N GLU A 47 -3.02 6.05 -15.62
CA GLU A 47 -2.20 6.37 -16.78
C GLU A 47 -2.03 5.19 -17.72
N ARG A 48 -2.02 3.97 -17.17
CA ARG A 48 -1.89 2.72 -17.93
C ARG A 48 -2.84 1.68 -17.35
N PRO A 49 -4.14 1.85 -17.56
CA PRO A 49 -5.14 1.04 -16.87
C PRO A 49 -5.12 -0.44 -17.27
N ASP A 50 -4.57 -0.75 -18.44
CA ASP A 50 -4.53 -2.12 -18.94
C ASP A 50 -3.26 -2.89 -18.55
N THR A 51 -2.33 -2.25 -17.88
CA THR A 51 -1.10 -2.91 -17.47
C THR A 51 -1.39 -3.94 -16.39
N GLU A 52 -1.06 -5.19 -16.66
CA GLU A 52 -1.24 -6.28 -15.71
C GLU A 52 -0.02 -6.48 -14.85
N ALA A 53 -0.26 -6.76 -13.58
CA ALA A 53 0.75 -7.19 -12.62
C ALA A 53 0.19 -8.34 -11.80
N VAL A 54 1.00 -8.90 -10.93
CA VAL A 54 0.58 -10.01 -10.10
C VAL A 54 1.05 -9.79 -8.66
N ILE A 55 0.15 -10.07 -7.71
CA ILE A 55 0.51 -10.22 -6.31
C ILE A 55 0.67 -11.71 -6.04
N GLU A 56 1.82 -12.12 -5.54
CA GLU A 56 2.02 -13.47 -5.05
C GLU A 56 2.03 -13.45 -3.54
N LEU A 57 1.00 -14.03 -2.93
CA LEU A 57 0.90 -14.11 -1.49
C LEU A 57 1.77 -15.23 -0.94
N ILE A 58 2.23 -15.05 0.28
CA ILE A 58 2.90 -16.12 1.03
C ILE A 58 1.83 -17.16 1.39
N ASP A 59 2.16 -18.44 1.21
CA ASP A 59 1.21 -19.54 1.34
C ASP A 59 0.44 -19.56 2.66
N GLU A 60 1.08 -19.16 3.75
CA GLU A 60 0.44 -19.18 5.07
C GLU A 60 -0.79 -18.24 5.14
N TYR A 61 -0.93 -17.30 4.21
CA TYR A 61 -2.04 -16.35 4.17
C TYR A 61 -3.10 -16.70 3.13
N LYS A 62 -2.96 -17.85 2.48
CA LYS A 62 -3.83 -18.27 1.37
C LYS A 62 -5.31 -18.29 1.75
N GLU A 63 -5.63 -18.69 2.95
CA GLU A 63 -7.02 -18.75 3.41
C GLU A 63 -7.71 -17.39 3.36
N GLY A 64 -6.97 -16.31 3.52
CA GLY A 64 -7.51 -14.95 3.42
C GLY A 64 -8.04 -14.58 2.04
N MET A 65 -7.69 -15.36 1.01
CA MET A 65 -8.15 -15.14 -0.35
C MET A 65 -9.46 -15.88 -0.68
N ALA A 66 -10.01 -16.65 0.26
CA ALA A 66 -11.08 -17.61 -0.04
C ALA A 66 -12.28 -16.99 -0.77
N ASP A 67 -12.60 -15.75 -0.48
CA ASP A 67 -13.77 -15.09 -1.06
C ASP A 67 -13.44 -14.04 -2.12
N MET A 68 -12.17 -13.92 -2.50
CA MET A 68 -11.77 -13.02 -3.58
C MET A 68 -12.21 -13.58 -4.94
N ARG A 69 -12.74 -12.73 -5.79
CA ARG A 69 -13.24 -13.13 -7.11
C ARG A 69 -12.72 -12.21 -8.20
N PRO A 70 -12.51 -12.72 -9.43
CA PRO A 70 -12.22 -11.87 -10.58
C PRO A 70 -13.28 -10.80 -10.77
N ARG A 71 -12.86 -9.65 -11.31
CA ARG A 71 -13.68 -8.45 -11.56
C ARG A 71 -14.02 -7.64 -10.32
N GLU A 72 -13.63 -8.11 -9.14
CA GLU A 72 -13.78 -7.33 -7.93
C GLU A 72 -12.62 -6.36 -7.76
N LYS A 73 -12.86 -5.31 -6.98
CA LYS A 73 -11.85 -4.31 -6.67
C LYS A 73 -11.41 -4.44 -5.22
N PHE A 74 -10.12 -4.28 -5.02
CA PHE A 74 -9.52 -4.35 -3.70
C PHE A 74 -8.53 -3.20 -3.51
N MET A 75 -8.34 -2.81 -2.27
CA MET A 75 -7.30 -1.87 -1.89
C MET A 75 -6.07 -2.66 -1.47
N VAL A 76 -4.95 -2.35 -2.08
CA VAL A 76 -3.66 -2.96 -1.73
C VAL A 76 -2.82 -1.93 -1.00
N LEU A 77 -2.39 -2.27 0.20
CA LEU A 77 -1.45 -1.47 0.96
C LEU A 77 -0.07 -2.08 0.79
N PHE A 78 0.89 -1.26 0.40
CA PHE A 78 2.22 -1.74 0.08
C PHE A 78 3.28 -0.79 0.63
N TRP A 79 4.52 -1.23 0.62
CA TRP A 79 5.64 -0.47 1.14
C TRP A 79 6.44 0.14 0.00
N PHE A 80 6.66 1.45 0.05
CA PHE A 80 7.57 2.10 -0.90
C PHE A 80 9.00 1.79 -0.48
N ASP A 81 9.48 0.60 -0.79
CA ASP A 81 10.75 0.09 -0.30
C ASP A 81 11.98 0.79 -0.88
N ARG A 82 11.78 1.66 -1.87
CA ARG A 82 12.85 2.46 -2.47
C ARG A 82 12.82 3.92 -2.07
N SER A 83 11.92 4.28 -1.15
CA SER A 83 11.86 5.62 -0.61
C SER A 83 12.80 5.70 0.61
N ASP A 84 13.72 6.63 0.59
CA ASP A 84 14.75 6.76 1.63
C ASP A 84 14.74 8.10 2.34
N ASN A 85 13.78 8.97 2.04
CA ASN A 85 13.69 10.30 2.65
C ASN A 85 12.27 10.60 3.10
N VAL A 86 12.13 11.61 3.96
CA VAL A 86 10.85 12.10 4.45
C VAL A 86 10.74 13.59 4.15
N GLU A 87 9.65 13.99 3.52
CA GLU A 87 9.36 15.39 3.23
C GLU A 87 7.95 15.71 3.69
N MET A 88 7.82 16.63 4.65
CA MET A 88 6.51 16.98 5.20
C MET A 88 5.68 17.85 4.27
N THR A 89 6.31 18.52 3.31
CA THR A 89 5.64 19.25 2.24
C THR A 89 6.29 18.89 0.91
N VAL A 90 5.47 18.69 -0.11
CA VAL A 90 5.95 18.31 -1.45
C VAL A 90 5.13 19.05 -2.50
N PRO A 91 5.67 19.23 -3.72
CA PRO A 91 4.89 19.81 -4.81
C PRO A 91 3.72 18.90 -5.17
N PHE A 92 2.53 19.49 -5.29
CA PHE A 92 1.34 18.74 -5.70
C PHE A 92 1.56 18.18 -7.12
N HIS A 93 1.44 16.86 -7.27
CA HIS A 93 1.72 16.14 -8.51
C HIS A 93 3.10 16.44 -9.11
N GLY A 94 4.07 16.78 -8.25
CA GLY A 94 5.44 17.04 -8.68
C GLY A 94 5.71 18.43 -9.24
N GLU A 95 4.71 19.17 -9.60
CA GLU A 95 4.84 20.49 -10.27
C GLU A 95 3.95 21.56 -9.68
N GLY A 96 2.98 21.19 -8.87
CA GLY A 96 2.01 22.12 -8.32
C GLY A 96 2.52 22.86 -7.08
N PRO A 97 1.62 23.52 -6.34
CA PRO A 97 1.98 24.23 -5.12
C PRO A 97 2.47 23.27 -4.06
N MET A 98 3.32 23.74 -3.15
CA MET A 98 3.77 22.97 -2.01
C MET A 98 2.57 22.57 -1.16
N THR A 99 2.44 21.28 -0.90
CA THR A 99 1.26 20.72 -0.24
C THR A 99 1.71 19.83 0.91
N GLY A 100 0.97 19.86 2.00
CA GLY A 100 1.23 18.99 3.14
C GLY A 100 1.15 17.52 2.73
N LEU A 101 2.11 16.75 3.20
CA LEU A 101 2.30 15.35 2.80
C LEU A 101 1.04 14.49 3.02
N PHE A 102 0.32 14.73 4.13
CA PHE A 102 -0.82 13.87 4.47
C PHE A 102 -2.08 14.14 3.65
N SER A 103 -2.02 15.13 2.76
CA SER A 103 -3.11 15.42 1.81
C SER A 103 -2.87 14.84 0.43
N ILE A 104 -1.77 14.12 0.24
CA ILE A 104 -1.38 13.55 -1.06
C ILE A 104 -0.79 12.15 -0.88
N HIS A 105 -0.47 11.49 -1.99
CA HIS A 105 0.03 10.11 -2.04
C HIS A 105 1.53 9.99 -2.32
N ALA A 106 2.31 11.01 -2.00
CA ALA A 106 3.75 10.95 -2.24
C ALA A 106 4.44 9.90 -1.36
N PRO A 107 5.53 9.27 -1.84
CA PRO A 107 6.21 8.18 -1.10
C PRO A 107 7.13 8.64 0.02
N ALA A 108 7.50 9.91 0.08
CA ALA A 108 8.47 10.43 1.05
C ALA A 108 7.85 10.63 2.43
N ARG A 109 7.37 9.55 3.02
CA ARG A 109 6.54 9.53 4.23
C ARG A 109 7.30 8.94 5.42
N PRO A 110 6.92 9.33 6.67
CA PRO A 110 7.51 8.71 7.87
C PRO A 110 7.39 7.18 7.85
N ASN A 111 6.24 6.68 7.42
CA ASN A 111 6.05 5.27 7.10
C ASN A 111 5.63 5.24 5.63
N PRO A 112 6.52 4.83 4.71
CA PRO A 112 6.25 4.94 3.28
C PRO A 112 5.29 3.85 2.80
N ILE A 113 4.03 3.97 3.25
CA ILE A 113 2.95 3.05 2.92
C ILE A 113 2.15 3.65 1.77
N GLY A 114 2.01 2.89 0.71
CA GLY A 114 1.19 3.25 -0.43
C GLY A 114 -0.14 2.51 -0.39
N VAL A 115 -1.11 3.02 -1.11
CA VAL A 115 -2.40 2.38 -1.29
C VAL A 115 -2.84 2.54 -2.74
N SER A 116 -3.31 1.45 -3.34
CA SER A 116 -3.86 1.47 -4.70
C SER A 116 -5.09 0.60 -4.74
N THR A 117 -6.10 1.05 -5.48
CA THR A 117 -7.26 0.23 -5.78
C THR A 117 -6.98 -0.53 -7.07
N ILE A 118 -7.07 -1.84 -7.00
CA ILE A 118 -6.79 -2.72 -8.13
C ILE A 118 -8.06 -3.45 -8.58
N SER A 119 -8.08 -3.86 -9.84
CA SER A 119 -9.14 -4.71 -10.38
C SER A 119 -8.57 -6.08 -10.65
N ILE A 120 -9.13 -7.11 -10.03
CA ILE A 120 -8.66 -8.49 -10.21
C ILE A 120 -9.11 -9.00 -11.57
N THR A 121 -8.16 -9.55 -12.32
CA THR A 121 -8.44 -10.17 -13.62
C THR A 121 -8.49 -11.68 -13.53
N ARG A 122 -7.66 -12.28 -12.70
CA ARG A 122 -7.53 -13.73 -12.59
C ARG A 122 -6.88 -14.10 -11.26
N ILE A 123 -7.25 -15.24 -10.74
CA ILE A 123 -6.64 -15.81 -9.54
C ILE A 123 -6.15 -17.21 -9.88
N ASP A 124 -4.91 -17.50 -9.53
CA ASP A 124 -4.29 -18.80 -9.75
C ASP A 124 -3.48 -19.18 -8.50
N GLY A 125 -4.05 -20.04 -7.66
CA GLY A 125 -3.43 -20.37 -6.37
C GLY A 125 -3.27 -19.15 -5.50
N VAL A 126 -2.05 -18.82 -5.12
CA VAL A 126 -1.73 -17.62 -4.31
C VAL A 126 -1.42 -16.41 -5.18
N LYS A 127 -1.59 -16.51 -6.49
CA LYS A 127 -1.30 -15.41 -7.42
C LYS A 127 -2.57 -14.67 -7.78
N ILE A 128 -2.58 -13.39 -7.53
CA ILE A 128 -3.68 -12.48 -7.84
C ILE A 128 -3.22 -11.57 -8.97
N TYR A 129 -3.77 -11.79 -10.15
CA TYR A 129 -3.48 -10.97 -11.33
C TYR A 129 -4.43 -9.78 -11.35
N PHE A 130 -3.90 -8.60 -11.63
CA PHE A 130 -4.69 -7.37 -11.59
C PHE A 130 -4.22 -6.37 -12.62
N THR A 131 -5.08 -5.41 -12.92
CA THR A 131 -4.78 -4.28 -13.81
C THR A 131 -4.72 -2.98 -13.02
N GLY A 132 -4.15 -1.95 -13.65
CA GLY A 132 -3.97 -0.66 -13.01
C GLY A 132 -2.73 -0.61 -12.13
N ALA A 133 -1.72 -1.40 -12.48
CA ALA A 133 -0.48 -1.44 -11.70
C ALA A 133 0.27 -0.12 -11.79
N ASP A 134 0.71 0.36 -10.64
CA ASP A 134 1.54 1.56 -10.53
C ASP A 134 2.71 1.34 -9.55
N MET A 135 3.00 0.09 -9.23
CA MET A 135 4.03 -0.28 -8.27
C MET A 135 5.25 -0.87 -8.96
N PHE A 136 6.41 -0.66 -8.36
CA PHE A 136 7.65 -1.27 -8.83
C PHE A 136 7.63 -2.77 -8.63
N ASP A 137 8.31 -3.47 -9.52
CA ASP A 137 8.54 -4.90 -9.40
C ASP A 137 9.24 -5.21 -8.06
N GLY A 138 8.75 -6.22 -7.36
CA GLY A 138 9.30 -6.63 -6.06
C GLY A 138 8.74 -5.87 -4.86
N THR A 139 7.76 -5.00 -5.06
CA THR A 139 7.18 -4.22 -3.96
C THR A 139 6.51 -5.12 -2.93
N PRO A 140 6.86 -4.97 -1.64
CA PRO A 140 6.21 -5.76 -0.58
C PRO A 140 4.76 -5.32 -0.37
N VAL A 141 3.87 -6.28 -0.22
CA VAL A 141 2.46 -6.04 0.11
C VAL A 141 2.27 -6.20 1.62
N LEU A 142 1.64 -5.22 2.23
CA LEU A 142 1.39 -5.21 3.68
C LEU A 142 0.00 -5.73 4.02
N ASP A 143 -0.99 -5.43 3.18
CA ASP A 143 -2.39 -5.79 3.47
C ASP A 143 -3.22 -5.66 2.20
N ILE A 144 -4.34 -6.37 2.18
CA ILE A 144 -5.34 -6.26 1.13
C ILE A 144 -6.69 -6.13 1.80
N LYS A 145 -7.50 -5.17 1.34
CA LYS A 145 -8.82 -4.91 1.89
C LYS A 145 -9.84 -4.75 0.76
N SER A 146 -11.10 -5.02 1.08
CA SER A 146 -12.18 -4.68 0.18
C SER A 146 -12.13 -3.19 -0.17
N ALA A 147 -12.35 -2.87 -1.43
CA ALA A 147 -12.37 -1.46 -1.88
C ALA A 147 -13.76 -0.85 -1.79
N GLY A 148 -14.74 -1.62 -1.39
CA GLY A 148 -16.13 -1.19 -1.38
C GLY A 148 -16.78 -1.34 -0.03
N HIS A 149 -17.83 -2.10 -0.02
CA HIS A 149 -18.69 -2.25 1.14
C HIS A 149 -18.24 -3.42 2.01
N ASP A 150 -18.04 -3.12 3.23
CA ASP A 150 -17.76 -4.16 4.24
C ASP A 150 -19.06 -4.60 4.91
#